data_d81a89e2fba75142dd8d4fd1739efce0
#
_entry.id   d81a89e2fba75142dd8d4fd1739efce0
#
_cell.length_a   1.000
_cell.length_b   1.000
_cell.length_c   1.000
_cell.angle_alpha   90.00
_cell.angle_beta   90.00
_cell.angle_gamma   90.00
#
_symmetry.space_group_name_H-M   'P 1'
#
loop_
_entity.id
_entity.type
_entity.pdbx_description
1 polymer ?
#
loop_
_entity_poly.entity_id
_entity_poly.type
_entity_poly.pdbx_seq_one_letter_code
_entity_poly.pdbx_strand_id
1 'polypeptide(L)'
;NVLPALHCSPSLWTDNGPDIALTYNTKQNLTAYIEDYYQPLTPFGSNATENIQWKYNATTKNIIKATTEHADSLFWTWASSTNLDNIPPEWPRIMALGNGTLTPDGGVNQLLVPFLKQQKGKRVGIVMFDFFDQPSELIDIFLSL
;
A
#
# COMPACT_ATOMS: atom_id res chain seq x y z
N ASN A 1 -19.45 -0.69 -25.11
CA ASN A 1 -19.53 -0.46 -23.66
C ASN A 1 -18.30 0.33 -23.26
N VAL A 2 -18.45 1.66 -23.18
CA VAL A 2 -17.43 2.51 -22.58
C VAL A 2 -17.53 2.26 -21.08
N LEU A 3 -16.48 1.72 -20.47
CA LEU A 3 -16.35 1.71 -19.01
C LEU A 3 -16.52 3.16 -18.56
N PRO A 4 -17.45 3.46 -17.64
CA PRO A 4 -17.55 4.79 -17.11
C PRO A 4 -16.18 5.16 -16.57
N ALA A 5 -15.61 6.26 -17.09
CA ALA A 5 -14.34 6.75 -16.63
C ALA A 5 -14.42 6.88 -15.11
N LEU A 6 -13.41 6.41 -14.41
CA LEU A 6 -13.20 6.72 -13.00
C LEU A 6 -13.05 8.23 -12.92
N HIS A 7 -14.17 8.93 -12.69
CA HIS A 7 -14.14 10.35 -12.38
C HIS A 7 -13.60 10.51 -10.97
N CYS A 8 -12.29 10.44 -10.84
CA CYS A 8 -11.61 10.84 -9.62
C CYS A 8 -11.81 12.35 -9.48
N SER A 9 -12.83 12.74 -8.73
CA SER A 9 -12.94 14.13 -8.33
C SER A 9 -11.75 14.41 -7.37
N PRO A 10 -10.89 15.39 -7.68
CA PRO A 10 -9.77 15.74 -6.80
C PRO A 10 -10.22 16.08 -5.37
N SER A 11 -11.47 16.52 -5.21
CA SER A 11 -12.05 16.85 -3.90
C SER A 11 -12.40 15.64 -3.02
N LEU A 12 -12.42 14.43 -3.60
CA LEU A 12 -12.75 13.19 -2.88
C LEU A 12 -11.53 12.30 -2.64
N TRP A 13 -10.43 12.55 -3.33
CA TRP A 13 -9.16 11.88 -3.11
C TRP A 13 -8.35 12.67 -2.08
N THR A 14 -8.24 12.13 -0.88
CA THR A 14 -7.41 12.72 0.17
C THR A 14 -5.95 12.42 -0.12
N ASP A 15 -5.16 13.45 -0.42
CA ASP A 15 -3.72 13.33 -0.60
C ASP A 15 -3.10 12.67 0.65
N ASN A 16 -2.17 11.74 0.42
CA ASN A 16 -1.48 11.00 1.48
C ASN A 16 -2.42 10.30 2.46
N GLY A 17 -3.59 9.81 1.99
CA GLY A 17 -4.61 9.20 2.84
C GLY A 17 -4.38 7.71 3.09
N PRO A 18 -4.28 7.26 4.36
CA PRO A 18 -4.09 5.84 4.67
C PRO A 18 -5.35 4.99 4.51
N ASP A 19 -6.53 5.61 4.36
CA ASP A 19 -7.83 4.92 4.33
C ASP A 19 -8.87 5.82 3.66
N ILE A 20 -8.97 5.75 2.34
CA ILE A 20 -9.85 6.57 1.52
C ILE A 20 -11.01 5.72 1.01
N ALA A 21 -12.24 6.17 1.19
CA ALA A 21 -13.42 5.61 0.56
C ALA A 21 -13.95 6.58 -0.51
N LEU A 22 -13.80 6.21 -1.78
CA LEU A 22 -14.18 7.04 -2.93
C LEU A 22 -15.36 6.42 -3.67
N THR A 23 -16.53 7.02 -3.60
CA THR A 23 -17.67 6.61 -4.41
C THR A 23 -17.51 7.15 -5.84
N TYR A 24 -17.15 6.28 -6.78
CA TYR A 24 -16.88 6.65 -8.16
C TYR A 24 -18.10 6.47 -9.08
N ASN A 25 -19.14 5.78 -8.62
CA ASN A 25 -20.42 5.66 -9.32
C ASN A 25 -21.57 5.75 -8.33
N THR A 26 -22.17 6.93 -8.24
CA THR A 26 -23.27 7.20 -7.30
C THR A 26 -24.58 6.48 -7.67
N LYS A 27 -24.82 6.22 -8.97
CA LYS A 27 -26.02 5.53 -9.42
C LYS A 27 -26.05 4.05 -9.02
N GLN A 28 -24.88 3.42 -9.01
CA GLN A 28 -24.71 2.01 -8.66
C GLN A 28 -24.13 1.83 -7.28
N ASN A 29 -23.88 2.92 -6.55
CA ASN A 29 -23.24 2.94 -5.24
C ASN A 29 -21.89 2.18 -5.22
N LEU A 30 -21.07 2.35 -6.28
CA LEU A 30 -19.79 1.70 -6.37
C LEU A 30 -18.71 2.56 -5.68
N THR A 31 -18.02 1.96 -4.76
CA THR A 31 -16.96 2.60 -3.96
C THR A 31 -15.62 1.92 -4.20
N ALA A 32 -14.57 2.71 -4.33
CA ALA A 32 -13.18 2.26 -4.29
C ALA A 32 -12.61 2.55 -2.90
N TYR A 33 -11.88 1.59 -2.36
CA TYR A 33 -11.14 1.72 -1.11
C TYR A 33 -9.65 1.82 -1.46
N ILE A 34 -9.03 2.94 -1.07
CA ILE A 34 -7.71 3.32 -1.54
C ILE A 34 -6.82 3.59 -0.33
N GLU A 35 -5.65 3.04 -0.32
CA GLU A 35 -4.56 3.40 0.56
C GLU A 35 -3.50 4.11 -0.29
N ASP A 36 -3.35 5.42 -0.09
CA ASP A 36 -2.39 6.31 -0.76
C ASP A 36 -1.51 7.02 0.27
N TYR A 37 -1.04 6.25 1.27
CA TYR A 37 -0.22 6.77 2.36
C TYR A 37 1.24 6.81 1.94
N TYR A 38 1.53 7.69 0.98
CA TYR A 38 2.85 7.77 0.35
C TYR A 38 3.94 8.25 1.32
N GLN A 39 3.63 9.25 2.15
CA GLN A 39 4.54 9.76 3.17
C GLN A 39 3.94 9.51 4.57
N PRO A 40 4.36 8.46 5.28
CA PRO A 40 3.85 8.17 6.63
C PRO A 40 4.07 9.34 7.58
N LEU A 41 2.99 9.80 8.23
CA LEU A 41 3.01 10.90 9.20
C LEU A 41 3.37 10.34 10.58
N THR A 42 4.58 9.86 10.72
CA THR A 42 5.12 9.32 11.98
C THR A 42 5.45 10.43 12.97
N PRO A 43 5.51 10.15 14.26
CA PRO A 43 5.97 11.11 15.26
C PRO A 43 7.37 11.65 14.92
N PHE A 44 7.60 12.92 15.25
CA PHE A 44 8.92 13.54 15.06
C PHE A 44 10.02 12.72 15.76
N GLY A 45 11.09 12.45 15.03
CA GLY A 45 12.21 11.64 15.51
C GLY A 45 12.06 10.13 15.32
N SER A 46 11.00 9.68 14.66
CA SER A 46 10.87 8.27 14.28
C SER A 46 12.04 7.83 13.38
N ASN A 47 12.51 6.61 13.60
CA ASN A 47 13.58 6.02 12.81
C ASN A 47 13.02 5.32 11.55
N ALA A 48 13.90 4.90 10.63
CA ALA A 48 13.52 4.26 9.38
C ALA A 48 12.68 3.00 9.58
N THR A 49 12.98 2.18 10.60
CA THR A 49 12.19 0.98 10.92
C THR A 49 10.76 1.34 11.32
N GLU A 50 10.58 2.38 12.14
CA GLU A 50 9.25 2.86 12.53
C GLU A 50 8.47 3.40 11.34
N ASN A 51 9.10 4.18 10.46
CA ASN A 51 8.48 4.72 9.25
C ASN A 51 8.03 3.59 8.31
N ILE A 52 8.88 2.59 8.09
CA ILE A 52 8.56 1.38 7.32
C ILE A 52 7.40 0.62 7.96
N GLN A 53 7.39 0.48 9.28
CA GLN A 53 6.33 -0.23 10.00
C GLN A 53 4.98 0.49 9.87
N TRP A 54 4.96 1.82 9.92
CA TRP A 54 3.73 2.60 9.71
C TRP A 54 3.17 2.39 8.31
N LYS A 55 4.04 2.43 7.29
CA LYS A 55 3.63 2.14 5.92
C LYS A 55 3.12 0.72 5.76
N TYR A 56 3.85 -0.26 6.28
CA TYR A 56 3.42 -1.66 6.29
C TYR A 56 2.04 -1.85 6.91
N ASN A 57 1.77 -1.19 8.04
CA ASN A 57 0.48 -1.29 8.73
C ASN A 57 -0.66 -0.72 7.87
N ALA A 58 -0.48 0.42 7.21
CA ALA A 58 -1.48 1.00 6.32
C ALA A 58 -1.75 0.08 5.12
N THR A 59 -0.69 -0.38 4.47
CA THR A 59 -0.74 -1.30 3.32
C THR A 59 -1.47 -2.59 3.66
N THR A 60 -1.08 -3.27 4.75
CA THR A 60 -1.70 -4.53 5.16
C THR A 60 -3.14 -4.35 5.60
N LYS A 61 -3.48 -3.24 6.25
CA LYS A 61 -4.87 -2.91 6.62
C LYS A 61 -5.78 -2.87 5.39
N ASN A 62 -5.36 -2.20 4.30
CA ASN A 62 -6.18 -2.11 3.10
C ASN A 62 -6.28 -3.45 2.36
N ILE A 63 -5.19 -4.23 2.31
CA ILE A 63 -5.20 -5.59 1.76
C ILE A 63 -6.14 -6.51 2.56
N ILE A 64 -6.13 -6.45 3.90
CA ILE A 64 -7.05 -7.22 4.74
C ILE A 64 -8.51 -6.86 4.41
N LYS A 65 -8.84 -5.58 4.30
CA LYS A 65 -10.18 -5.16 3.87
C LYS A 65 -10.54 -5.77 2.51
N ALA A 66 -9.62 -5.74 1.54
CA ALA A 66 -9.85 -6.35 0.22
C ALA A 66 -10.16 -7.85 0.30
N THR A 67 -9.60 -8.57 1.28
CA THR A 67 -9.82 -10.02 1.45
C THR A 67 -11.08 -10.37 2.23
N THR A 68 -11.61 -9.45 3.04
CA THR A 68 -12.65 -9.73 4.03
C THR A 68 -13.92 -8.91 3.85
N GLU A 69 -13.83 -7.75 3.19
CA GLU A 69 -14.92 -6.79 3.10
C GLU A 69 -15.24 -6.45 1.63
N HIS A 70 -16.44 -6.01 1.35
CA HIS A 70 -16.85 -5.39 0.09
C HIS A 70 -16.38 -6.12 -1.17
N ALA A 71 -16.76 -7.39 -1.33
CA ALA A 71 -16.29 -8.29 -2.41
C ALA A 71 -16.41 -7.67 -3.83
N ASP A 72 -17.40 -6.81 -4.06
CA ASP A 72 -17.67 -6.18 -5.36
C ASP A 72 -17.01 -4.81 -5.51
N SER A 73 -16.25 -4.35 -4.52
CA SER A 73 -15.58 -3.05 -4.54
C SER A 73 -14.18 -3.12 -5.11
N LEU A 74 -13.71 -2.00 -5.65
CA LEU A 74 -12.33 -1.83 -6.06
C LEU A 74 -11.47 -1.53 -4.83
N PHE A 75 -10.37 -2.28 -4.68
CA PHE A 75 -9.33 -1.97 -3.71
C PHE A 75 -8.03 -1.63 -4.42
N TRP A 76 -7.41 -0.53 -3.98
CA TRP A 76 -6.17 -0.03 -4.55
C TRP A 76 -5.22 0.35 -3.41
N THR A 77 -4.09 -0.31 -3.36
CA THR A 77 -3.09 -0.18 -2.31
C THR A 77 -1.76 0.24 -2.91
N TRP A 78 -1.17 1.31 -2.39
CA TRP A 78 0.16 1.76 -2.74
C TRP A 78 1.13 1.28 -1.66
N ALA A 79 1.92 0.24 -1.94
CA ALA A 79 3.01 -0.19 -1.06
C ALA A 79 4.24 0.72 -1.20
N SER A 80 4.30 1.52 -2.28
CA SER A 80 5.33 2.54 -2.49
C SER A 80 5.23 3.67 -1.46
N SER A 81 6.37 4.20 -1.03
CA SER A 81 6.42 5.30 -0.08
C SER A 81 7.78 5.99 0.01
N THR A 82 7.80 7.12 0.68
CA THR A 82 9.00 7.89 1.06
C THR A 82 8.78 8.51 2.43
N ASN A 83 9.84 8.96 3.10
CA ASN A 83 9.76 9.89 4.22
C ASN A 83 10.88 10.92 4.09
N LEU A 84 10.58 12.02 3.42
CA LEU A 84 11.55 13.06 3.11
C LEU A 84 11.76 14.05 4.27
N ASP A 85 10.85 14.07 5.23
CA ASP A 85 10.93 14.94 6.41
C ASP A 85 11.85 14.37 7.49
N ASN A 86 12.26 13.11 7.33
CA ASN A 86 13.18 12.48 8.25
C ASN A 86 14.65 12.87 8.00
N ILE A 87 15.52 12.68 8.98
CA ILE A 87 16.95 12.98 8.90
C ILE A 87 17.75 11.76 9.36
N PRO A 88 18.42 11.04 8.42
CA PRO A 88 18.41 11.24 6.96
C PRO A 88 17.07 10.89 6.31
N PRO A 89 16.75 11.48 5.14
CA PRO A 89 15.50 11.16 4.46
C PRO A 89 15.47 9.71 3.96
N GLU A 90 14.32 9.08 4.10
CA GLU A 90 14.09 7.75 3.55
C GLU A 90 13.47 7.86 2.15
N TRP A 91 14.32 7.69 1.15
CA TRP A 91 13.92 7.61 -0.25
C TRP A 91 13.13 6.33 -0.56
N PRO A 92 12.38 6.27 -1.64
CA PRO A 92 11.56 5.11 -1.99
C PRO A 92 12.31 3.76 -1.91
N ARG A 93 13.59 3.74 -2.29
CA ARG A 93 14.40 2.54 -2.20
C ARG A 93 14.60 2.07 -0.76
N ILE A 94 14.78 2.99 0.18
CA ILE A 94 14.96 2.66 1.61
C ILE A 94 13.64 2.16 2.19
N MET A 95 12.55 2.84 1.87
CA MET A 95 11.22 2.43 2.32
C MET A 95 10.82 1.05 1.76
N ALA A 96 11.09 0.80 0.47
CA ALA A 96 10.73 -0.47 -0.17
C ALA A 96 11.65 -1.63 0.23
N LEU A 97 12.97 -1.43 0.26
CA LEU A 97 13.97 -2.51 0.39
C LEU A 97 14.75 -2.49 1.70
N GLY A 98 14.63 -1.41 2.46
CA GLY A 98 15.42 -1.22 3.67
C GLY A 98 16.83 -0.69 3.41
N ASN A 99 17.55 -0.46 4.49
CA ASN A 99 18.92 0.06 4.53
C ASN A 99 19.79 -0.81 5.50
N GLY A 100 19.74 -2.12 5.32
CA GLY A 100 20.60 -3.04 6.06
C GLY A 100 20.64 -2.77 7.57
N THR A 101 21.72 -2.13 8.05
CA THR A 101 21.96 -1.91 9.49
C THR A 101 20.86 -1.10 10.18
N LEU A 102 20.25 -0.11 9.49
CA LEU A 102 19.21 0.74 10.07
C LEU A 102 17.81 0.10 10.03
N THR A 103 17.64 -0.91 9.19
CA THR A 103 16.37 -1.61 8.98
C THR A 103 16.63 -3.11 8.87
N PRO A 104 16.96 -3.80 9.99
CA PRO A 104 17.41 -5.19 9.97
C PRO A 104 16.40 -6.16 9.36
N ASP A 105 15.10 -5.85 9.46
CA ASP A 105 14.01 -6.67 8.91
C ASP A 105 13.69 -6.35 7.44
N GLY A 106 14.46 -5.43 6.83
CA GLY A 106 14.25 -4.96 5.46
C GLY A 106 13.29 -3.79 5.36
N GLY A 107 12.75 -3.57 4.15
CA GLY A 107 11.72 -2.58 3.87
C GLY A 107 10.32 -3.18 3.77
N VAL A 108 9.36 -2.38 3.29
CA VAL A 108 7.96 -2.78 3.14
C VAL A 108 7.83 -4.05 2.29
N ASN A 109 8.61 -4.18 1.21
CA ASN A 109 8.55 -5.33 0.32
C ASN A 109 8.91 -6.63 1.04
N GLN A 110 9.98 -6.63 1.85
CA GLN A 110 10.39 -7.81 2.62
C GLN A 110 9.35 -8.17 3.68
N LEU A 111 8.81 -7.16 4.38
CA LEU A 111 7.78 -7.39 5.40
C LEU A 111 6.47 -7.94 4.81
N LEU A 112 6.15 -7.55 3.56
CA LEU A 112 4.93 -8.03 2.89
C LEU A 112 5.03 -9.48 2.42
N VAL A 113 6.21 -10.05 2.19
CA VAL A 113 6.38 -11.45 1.75
C VAL A 113 5.65 -12.44 2.66
N PRO A 114 5.96 -12.53 3.96
CA PRO A 114 5.28 -13.49 4.84
C PRO A 114 3.79 -13.20 5.01
N PHE A 115 3.39 -11.93 4.97
CA PHE A 115 1.99 -11.53 5.04
C PHE A 115 1.20 -11.99 3.81
N LEU A 116 1.71 -11.73 2.61
CA LEU A 116 1.04 -12.09 1.36
C LEU A 116 0.94 -13.62 1.17
N LYS A 117 1.93 -14.39 1.61
CA LYS A 117 1.86 -15.87 1.63
C LYS A 117 0.63 -16.37 2.41
N GLN A 118 0.20 -15.66 3.45
CA GLN A 118 -1.00 -15.99 4.23
C GLN A 118 -2.30 -15.60 3.52
N GLN A 119 -2.22 -14.78 2.46
CA GLN A 119 -3.39 -14.37 1.69
C GLN A 119 -3.65 -15.24 0.45
N LYS A 120 -2.94 -16.36 0.29
CA LYS A 120 -3.09 -17.26 -0.86
C LYS A 120 -4.55 -17.67 -1.09
N GLY A 121 -5.01 -17.55 -2.34
CA GLY A 121 -6.38 -17.83 -2.74
C GLY A 121 -7.40 -16.76 -2.35
N LYS A 122 -6.95 -15.61 -1.84
CA LYS A 122 -7.81 -14.47 -1.51
C LYS A 122 -7.62 -13.32 -2.50
N ARG A 123 -8.66 -12.52 -2.65
CA ARG A 123 -8.60 -11.30 -3.47
C ARG A 123 -7.90 -10.19 -2.69
N VAL A 124 -6.74 -9.74 -3.14
CA VAL A 124 -5.97 -8.66 -2.49
C VAL A 124 -6.15 -7.27 -3.12
N GLY A 125 -6.89 -7.19 -4.25
CA GLY A 125 -7.04 -5.96 -5.00
C GLY A 125 -5.83 -5.64 -5.87
N ILE A 126 -5.70 -4.36 -6.26
CA ILE A 126 -4.55 -3.84 -6.98
C ILE A 126 -3.52 -3.40 -5.93
N VAL A 127 -2.30 -3.89 -6.03
CA VAL A 127 -1.19 -3.47 -5.15
C VAL A 127 -0.04 -2.95 -6.01
N MET A 128 0.42 -1.74 -5.73
CA MET A 128 1.49 -1.09 -6.46
C MET A 128 2.75 -0.99 -5.59
N PHE A 129 3.88 -1.35 -6.16
CA PHE A 129 5.16 -1.38 -5.46
C PHE A 129 6.21 -0.54 -6.16
N ASP A 130 7.10 0.05 -5.38
CA ASP A 130 8.44 0.36 -5.86
C ASP A 130 9.29 -0.92 -5.81
N PHE A 131 10.16 -1.12 -6.81
CA PHE A 131 11.08 -2.27 -6.83
C PHE A 131 10.37 -3.62 -6.65
N PHE A 132 9.26 -3.83 -7.37
CA PHE A 132 8.40 -5.02 -7.19
C PHE A 132 9.10 -6.35 -7.47
N ASP A 133 10.23 -6.34 -8.15
CA ASP A 133 11.10 -7.48 -8.41
C ASP A 133 12.06 -7.82 -7.24
N GLN A 134 11.98 -7.06 -6.16
CA GLN A 134 12.85 -7.24 -4.99
C GLN A 134 12.03 -7.25 -3.67
N PRO A 135 12.02 -8.35 -2.93
CA PRO A 135 12.64 -9.65 -3.29
C PRO A 135 11.86 -10.35 -4.42
N SER A 136 12.55 -11.19 -5.19
CA SER A 136 11.95 -11.90 -6.35
C SER A 136 10.73 -12.74 -5.98
N GLU A 137 10.65 -13.20 -4.74
CA GLU A 137 9.50 -13.93 -4.19
C GLU A 137 8.17 -13.17 -4.31
N LEU A 138 8.18 -11.83 -4.36
CA LEU A 138 6.95 -11.04 -4.51
C LEU A 138 6.22 -11.38 -5.81
N ILE A 139 6.96 -11.52 -6.91
CA ILE A 139 6.40 -11.86 -8.22
C ILE A 139 5.70 -13.22 -8.14
N ASP A 140 6.39 -14.23 -7.60
CA ASP A 140 5.87 -15.59 -7.48
C ASP A 140 4.62 -15.66 -6.59
N ILE A 141 4.62 -14.88 -5.51
CA ILE A 141 3.47 -14.79 -4.61
C ILE A 141 2.27 -14.21 -5.36
N PHE A 142 2.43 -13.07 -6.04
CA PHE A 142 1.32 -12.45 -6.77
C PHE A 142 0.78 -13.32 -7.90
N LEU A 143 1.63 -14.08 -8.59
CA LEU A 143 1.19 -15.04 -9.60
C LEU A 143 0.45 -16.26 -9.02
N SER A 144 0.53 -16.48 -7.71
CA SER A 144 -0.07 -17.61 -6.99
C SER A 144 -1.29 -17.24 -6.12
N LEU A 145 -1.61 -15.92 -6.01
CA LEU A 145 -2.81 -15.43 -5.32
C LEU A 145 -4.05 -15.63 -6.19
#